data_0bca962b5c787a0e59652a1e9bd66c34
#
_entry.id   0bca962b5c787a0e59652a1e9bd66c34
#
_cell.length_a   1.000
_cell.length_b   1.000
_cell.length_c   1.000
_cell.angle_alpha   90.00
_cell.angle_beta   90.00
_cell.angle_gamma   90.00
#
_symmetry.space_group_name_H-M   'P 1'
#
loop_
_entity.id
_entity.type
_entity.pdbx_description
1 polymer ?
#
loop_
_entity_poly.entity_id
_entity_poly.type
_entity_poly.pdbx_seq_one_letter_code
_entity_poly.pdbx_strand_id
1 'polypeptide(L)'
;RHKATDDLFSGLQPLIDEFIEVYMGRYERPDFSDSFKLSIREITDNSADSLIKEYINYLSNDINNYVSESDTDLLNIRDEMLTLLNKTLYLFTLN
;
A
#
# COMPACT_ATOMS: atom_id res chain seq x y z
N ARG A 1 2.31 15.91 12.48
CA ARG A 1 2.71 14.59 11.96
C ARG A 1 1.73 13.50 12.32
N HIS A 2 1.31 13.43 13.57
CA HIS A 2 0.37 12.39 13.98
C HIS A 2 -0.91 12.41 13.15
N LYS A 3 -1.44 13.61 12.90
CA LYS A 3 -2.65 13.73 12.09
C LYS A 3 -2.43 13.24 10.66
N ALA A 4 -1.32 13.62 10.04
CA ALA A 4 -1.02 13.20 8.68
C ALA A 4 -0.86 11.68 8.61
N THR A 5 -0.21 11.07 9.59
CA THR A 5 -0.03 9.62 9.65
C THR A 5 -1.36 8.91 9.86
N ASP A 6 -2.19 9.43 10.77
CA ASP A 6 -3.51 8.85 11.03
C ASP A 6 -4.40 8.94 9.80
N ASP A 7 -4.39 10.07 9.10
CA ASP A 7 -5.16 10.25 7.87
C ASP A 7 -4.67 9.27 6.78
N LEU A 8 -3.35 9.07 6.71
CA LEU A 8 -2.77 8.13 5.76
C LEU A 8 -3.28 6.72 6.01
N PHE A 9 -3.20 6.24 7.25
CA PHE A 9 -3.64 4.89 7.58
C PHE A 9 -5.14 4.72 7.36
N SER A 10 -5.93 5.72 7.72
CA SER A 10 -7.38 5.71 7.48
C SER A 10 -7.71 5.62 5.99
N GLY A 11 -6.91 6.27 5.14
CA GLY A 11 -7.10 6.22 3.70
C GLY A 11 -6.58 4.93 3.07
N LEU A 12 -5.48 4.38 3.60
CA LEU A 12 -4.88 3.16 3.06
C LEU A 12 -5.70 1.90 3.37
N GLN A 13 -6.28 1.83 4.56
CA GLN A 13 -6.95 0.60 5.00
C GLN A 13 -8.02 0.12 4.02
N PRO A 14 -8.96 0.98 3.58
CA PRO A 14 -9.95 0.53 2.59
C PRO A 14 -9.33 0.11 1.27
N LEU A 15 -8.24 0.76 0.85
CA LEU A 15 -7.56 0.41 -0.40
C LEU A 15 -6.85 -0.93 -0.28
N ILE A 16 -6.24 -1.21 0.87
CA ILE A 16 -5.60 -2.49 1.12
C ILE A 16 -6.64 -3.60 1.07
N ASP A 17 -7.78 -3.41 1.74
CA ASP A 17 -8.85 -4.39 1.76
C ASP A 17 -9.40 -4.63 0.36
N GLU A 18 -9.62 -3.56 -0.40
CA GLU A 18 -10.11 -3.67 -1.77
C GLU A 18 -9.12 -4.39 -2.66
N PHE A 19 -7.83 -4.09 -2.53
CA PHE A 19 -6.80 -4.76 -3.31
C PHE A 19 -6.82 -6.26 -3.06
N ILE A 20 -6.89 -6.66 -1.80
CA ILE A 20 -6.92 -8.07 -1.43
C ILE A 20 -8.16 -8.76 -2.01
N GLU A 21 -9.33 -8.13 -1.90
CA GLU A 21 -10.57 -8.69 -2.40
C GLU A 21 -10.54 -8.89 -3.92
N VAL A 22 -10.07 -7.89 -4.65
CA VAL A 22 -9.95 -7.99 -6.10
C VAL A 22 -8.92 -9.05 -6.49
N TYR A 23 -7.79 -9.08 -5.78
CA TYR A 23 -6.75 -10.07 -6.04
C TYR A 23 -7.28 -11.49 -5.86
N MET A 24 -8.00 -11.73 -4.77
CA MET A 24 -8.57 -13.05 -4.50
C MET A 24 -9.59 -13.44 -5.56
N GLY A 25 -10.35 -12.47 -6.07
CA GLY A 25 -11.31 -12.73 -7.14
C GLY A 25 -10.64 -13.14 -8.45
N ARG A 26 -9.47 -12.54 -8.74
CA ARG A 26 -8.74 -12.84 -9.97
C ARG A 26 -7.92 -14.14 -9.89
N TYR A 27 -7.25 -14.36 -8.77
CA TYR A 27 -6.20 -15.38 -8.69
C TYR A 27 -6.50 -16.53 -7.74
N GLU A 28 -7.47 -16.37 -6.86
CA GLU A 28 -7.83 -17.42 -5.89
C GLU A 28 -6.62 -17.94 -5.10
N ARG A 29 -5.78 -17.00 -4.63
CA ARG A 29 -4.56 -17.34 -3.87
C ARG A 29 -4.68 -16.86 -2.42
N PRO A 30 -5.22 -17.69 -1.50
CA PRO A 30 -5.41 -17.27 -0.10
C PRO A 30 -4.10 -16.87 0.60
N ASP A 31 -2.97 -17.46 0.21
CA ASP A 31 -1.69 -17.16 0.83
C ASP A 31 -1.24 -15.72 0.62
N PHE A 32 -1.67 -15.09 -0.49
CA PHE A 32 -1.30 -13.72 -0.77
C PHE A 32 -1.80 -12.76 0.29
N SER A 33 -3.04 -12.93 0.74
CA SER A 33 -3.64 -12.03 1.75
C SER A 33 -2.78 -11.98 3.02
N ASP A 34 -2.38 -13.14 3.52
CA ASP A 34 -1.56 -13.22 4.72
C ASP A 34 -0.17 -12.64 4.50
N SER A 35 0.44 -12.95 3.37
CA SER A 35 1.76 -12.44 3.02
C SER A 35 1.75 -10.91 2.87
N PHE A 36 0.72 -10.38 2.21
CA PHE A 36 0.56 -8.94 2.00
C PHE A 36 0.41 -8.22 3.35
N LYS A 37 -0.47 -8.74 4.21
CA LYS A 37 -0.72 -8.14 5.52
C LYS A 37 0.51 -8.19 6.41
N LEU A 38 1.29 -9.28 6.32
CA LEU A 38 2.52 -9.40 7.09
C LEU A 38 3.55 -8.37 6.63
N SER A 39 3.73 -8.21 5.33
CA SER A 39 4.64 -7.21 4.77
C SER A 39 4.27 -5.80 5.23
N ILE A 40 2.98 -5.47 5.19
CA ILE A 40 2.48 -4.17 5.65
C ILE A 40 2.79 -3.97 7.14
N ARG A 41 2.57 -5.02 7.94
CA ARG A 41 2.81 -4.94 9.39
C ARG A 41 4.27 -4.71 9.71
N GLU A 42 5.18 -5.39 9.02
CA GLU A 42 6.62 -5.20 9.21
C GLU A 42 7.04 -3.77 8.90
N ILE A 43 6.47 -3.19 7.86
CA ILE A 43 6.76 -1.81 7.47
C ILE A 43 6.31 -0.84 8.57
N THR A 44 5.15 -1.09 9.20
CA THR A 44 4.62 -0.15 10.21
C THR A 44 5.43 -0.08 11.50
N ASP A 45 6.39 -0.97 11.69
CA ASP A 45 7.26 -0.94 12.87
C ASP A 45 8.40 0.08 12.75
N ASN A 46 8.56 0.71 11.59
CA ASN A 46 9.64 1.67 11.33
C ASN A 46 9.19 3.11 11.58
N SER A 47 10.15 4.05 11.51
CA SER A 47 9.82 5.46 11.63
C SER A 47 8.93 5.89 10.46
N ALA A 48 8.14 6.96 10.67
CA ALA A 48 7.13 7.37 9.69
C ALA A 48 7.70 7.62 8.30
N ASP A 49 8.84 8.34 8.21
CA ASP A 49 9.43 8.64 6.90
C ASP A 49 9.92 7.37 6.20
N SER A 50 10.64 6.53 6.94
CA SER A 50 11.14 5.26 6.42
C SER A 50 9.99 4.34 6.02
N LEU A 51 8.95 4.29 6.85
CA LEU A 51 7.77 3.50 6.61
C LEU A 51 7.12 3.85 5.27
N ILE A 52 6.91 5.14 5.03
CA ILE A 52 6.26 5.59 3.80
C ILE A 52 7.12 5.25 2.58
N LYS A 53 8.42 5.45 2.68
CA LYS A 53 9.33 5.12 1.59
C LYS A 53 9.36 3.62 1.31
N GLU A 54 9.29 2.79 2.35
CA GLU A 54 9.23 1.34 2.17
C GLU A 54 7.92 0.89 1.53
N TYR A 55 6.80 1.51 1.92
CA TYR A 55 5.52 1.25 1.26
C TYR A 55 5.59 1.59 -0.22
N ILE A 56 6.13 2.77 -0.54
CA ILE A 56 6.25 3.19 -1.93
C ILE A 56 7.11 2.20 -2.71
N ASN A 57 8.23 1.78 -2.14
CA ASN A 57 9.09 0.81 -2.79
C ASN A 57 8.38 -0.52 -3.01
N TYR A 58 7.66 -1.01 -2.00
CA TYR A 58 6.91 -2.26 -2.11
C TYR A 58 5.87 -2.18 -3.24
N LEU A 59 5.08 -1.11 -3.25
CA LEU A 59 4.01 -0.95 -4.23
C LEU A 59 4.54 -0.67 -5.64
N SER A 60 5.72 -0.09 -5.75
CA SER A 60 6.32 0.20 -7.06
C SER A 60 7.05 -1.01 -7.64
N ASN A 61 7.61 -1.85 -6.80
CA ASN A 61 8.51 -2.94 -7.25
C ASN A 61 8.03 -4.33 -6.85
N ASP A 62 7.90 -4.60 -5.55
CA ASP A 62 7.62 -5.96 -5.07
C ASP A 62 6.25 -6.45 -5.52
N ILE A 63 5.26 -5.57 -5.56
CA ILE A 63 3.91 -5.94 -5.96
C ILE A 63 3.88 -6.51 -7.39
N ASN A 64 4.83 -6.11 -8.23
CA ASN A 64 4.91 -6.58 -9.61
C ASN A 64 5.16 -8.09 -9.72
N ASN A 65 5.62 -8.71 -8.63
CA ASN A 65 5.78 -10.16 -8.59
C ASN A 65 4.44 -10.89 -8.49
N TYR A 66 3.37 -10.18 -8.14
CA TYR A 66 2.05 -10.77 -7.90
C TYR A 66 1.02 -10.37 -8.95
N VAL A 67 1.23 -9.25 -9.65
CA VAL A 67 0.26 -8.73 -10.60
C VAL A 67 0.89 -8.62 -11.99
N SER A 68 0.03 -8.60 -13.01
CA SER A 68 0.41 -8.45 -14.39
C SER A 68 0.00 -7.07 -14.90
N GLU A 69 0.61 -6.61 -16.00
CA GLU A 69 0.24 -5.34 -16.63
C GLU A 69 -1.22 -5.31 -17.06
N SER A 70 -1.82 -6.48 -17.30
CA SER A 70 -3.23 -6.56 -17.69
C SER A 70 -4.19 -6.46 -16.51
N ASP A 71 -3.68 -6.49 -15.28
CA ASP A 71 -4.50 -6.39 -14.08
C ASP A 71 -4.78 -4.92 -13.77
N THR A 72 -5.42 -4.22 -14.69
CA THR A 72 -5.59 -2.77 -14.61
C THR A 72 -6.39 -2.33 -13.39
N ASP A 73 -7.36 -3.13 -12.94
CA ASP A 73 -8.12 -2.83 -11.73
C ASP A 73 -7.22 -2.84 -10.49
N LEU A 74 -6.36 -3.85 -10.36
CA LEU A 74 -5.40 -3.92 -9.25
C LEU A 74 -4.38 -2.79 -9.32
N LEU A 75 -3.88 -2.50 -10.51
CA LEU A 75 -2.90 -1.43 -10.69
C LEU A 75 -3.50 -0.06 -10.39
N ASN A 76 -4.78 0.16 -10.68
CA ASN A 76 -5.46 1.40 -10.33
C ASN A 76 -5.56 1.57 -8.81
N ILE A 77 -5.88 0.51 -8.07
CA ILE A 77 -5.93 0.56 -6.61
C ILE A 77 -4.53 0.85 -6.05
N ARG A 78 -3.51 0.15 -6.58
CA ARG A 78 -2.12 0.38 -6.22
C ARG A 78 -1.73 1.84 -6.43
N ASP A 79 -2.13 2.43 -7.55
CA ASP A 79 -1.80 3.81 -7.87
C ASP A 79 -2.47 4.78 -6.88
N GLU A 80 -3.68 4.50 -6.44
CA GLU A 80 -4.34 5.31 -5.42
C GLU A 80 -3.58 5.27 -4.09
N MET A 81 -3.05 4.10 -3.73
CA MET A 81 -2.21 3.99 -2.53
C MET A 81 -0.95 4.83 -2.67
N LEU A 82 -0.30 4.77 -3.83
CA LEU A 82 0.91 5.57 -4.09
C LEU A 82 0.62 7.06 -4.00
N THR A 83 -0.54 7.49 -4.49
CA THR A 83 -0.95 8.89 -4.41
C THR A 83 -1.03 9.35 -2.96
N LEU A 84 -1.67 8.56 -2.10
CA LEU A 84 -1.77 8.88 -0.68
C LEU A 84 -0.39 8.94 -0.01
N LEU A 85 0.47 7.99 -0.31
CA LEU A 85 1.80 7.93 0.28
C LEU A 85 2.65 9.13 -0.12
N ASN A 86 2.63 9.48 -1.39
CA ASN A 86 3.42 10.60 -1.89
C ASN A 86 2.91 11.93 -1.34
N LYS A 87 1.59 12.10 -1.23
CA LYS A 87 1.01 13.30 -0.64
C LYS A 87 1.42 13.43 0.82
N THR A 88 1.45 12.33 1.56
CA THR A 88 1.83 12.34 2.97
C THR A 88 3.31 12.71 3.12
N LEU A 89 4.18 12.21 2.25
CA LEU A 89 5.59 12.61 2.26
C LEU A 89 5.73 14.11 2.07
N TYR A 90 4.97 14.66 1.12
CA TYR A 90 4.98 16.10 0.89
C TYR A 90 4.56 16.87 2.16
N LEU A 91 3.49 16.42 2.81
CA LEU A 91 3.01 17.08 4.02
C LEU A 91 4.05 17.08 5.14
N PHE A 92 4.86 16.03 5.22
CA PHE A 92 5.92 15.96 6.22
C PHE A 92 6.99 17.02 6.00
N THR A 93 7.16 17.53 4.77
CA THR A 93 8.12 18.57 4.49
C THR A 93 7.68 19.96 4.94
N LEU A 94 6.40 20.11 5.27
CA LEU A 94 5.80 21.41 5.62
C LEU A 94 5.98 21.76 7.09
N ASN A 95 6.64 20.94 7.88
CA ASN A 95 6.95 21.26 9.27
C ASN A 95 8.19 22.14 9.37
#